data_2aad470d681b1e53dfbe3cd903007845
#
_entry.id   2aad470d681b1e53dfbe3cd903007845
#
_cell.length_a   1.000
_cell.length_b   1.000
_cell.length_c   1.000
_cell.angle_alpha   90.00
_cell.angle_beta   90.00
_cell.angle_gamma   90.00
#
_symmetry.space_group_name_H-M   'P 1'
#
loop_
_entity.id
_entity.type
_entity.pdbx_description
1 polymer ?
#
loop_
_entity_poly.entity_id
_entity_poly.type
_entity_poly.pdbx_seq_one_letter_code
_entity_poly.pdbx_strand_id
1 'polypeptide(L)'
;MRILLLNPPLTGSERYGRYASAGSYLPPLGLAYLAAVVEGRHEVRILDAAAEELTVEQTVSEVLRFGPDVVGVTVIAATFNRATAVCAQLKASNASIATVLGGPHPTACPDACLAQASVDVVAIGEGERTFSELVAAIESGGELGTVKGIGFKRDGAATFTAPRGREHLDSLPFPARHLLPMDRYIPSAMHYRLLPAHSVVCGRGCPYRCTFCSCAKVFAGKVTVRSPENVAVEVQMLKERWGARELLFWDDTFGLSEGWTRRLCELLRPLGVAWSAWMRVDLVTPEILREMARSGCWHVSYGVESGNQRVLDGIRKGFQVEDVRRAFRWTHEAGMEARGTFVLGLPGDDLSSMRDTVELAVEIDADYASFQLLTPYPGTELWDDAERLGTFLSRDLDRYTIWNPVWVPNGLTAAQLSRAHRRSYRRFYLRPGYVLRRLRAVRSIEDLKRNLRGAKSILGLGRG
;
A
#
# COMPACT_ATOMS: atom_id res chain seq x y z
N MET A 1 1.69 23.65 19.88
CA MET A 1 1.87 22.27 20.39
C MET A 1 3.02 21.57 19.69
N ARG A 2 3.53 20.49 20.28
CA ARG A 2 4.50 19.55 19.66
C ARG A 2 3.76 18.30 19.21
N ILE A 3 3.82 18.00 17.93
CA ILE A 3 3.07 16.91 17.30
C ILE A 3 4.04 15.92 16.72
N LEU A 4 3.92 14.64 17.08
CA LEU A 4 4.68 13.57 16.46
C LEU A 4 3.75 12.67 15.66
N LEU A 5 4.08 12.46 14.39
CA LEU A 5 3.40 11.54 13.49
C LEU A 5 4.25 10.28 13.33
N LEU A 6 3.69 9.12 13.69
CA LEU A 6 4.41 7.86 13.79
C LEU A 6 3.97 6.85 12.73
N ASN A 7 4.91 6.34 11.95
CA ASN A 7 4.77 5.05 11.28
C ASN A 7 5.34 3.96 12.22
N PRO A 8 4.53 3.01 12.71
CA PRO A 8 4.95 2.05 13.74
C PRO A 8 6.11 1.17 13.30
N PRO A 9 6.89 0.63 14.24
CA PRO A 9 7.99 -0.27 13.94
C PRO A 9 7.48 -1.55 13.26
N LEU A 10 8.05 -1.87 12.12
CA LEU A 10 7.87 -3.11 11.39
C LEU A 10 9.11 -3.31 10.52
N THR A 11 10.07 -4.07 11.02
CA THR A 11 11.34 -4.28 10.31
C THR A 11 11.14 -5.01 8.99
N GLY A 12 12.10 -4.85 8.07
CA GLY A 12 12.06 -5.54 6.78
C GLY A 12 12.01 -7.06 6.93
N SER A 13 12.68 -7.64 7.94
CA SER A 13 12.65 -9.07 8.24
C SER A 13 11.27 -9.55 8.73
N GLU A 14 10.59 -8.77 9.55
CA GLU A 14 9.23 -9.08 10.03
C GLU A 14 8.20 -8.95 8.90
N ARG A 15 8.31 -7.89 8.11
CA ARG A 15 7.38 -7.61 7.01
C ARG A 15 7.49 -8.60 5.86
N TYR A 16 8.71 -8.93 5.46
CA TYR A 16 9.00 -9.69 4.24
C TYR A 16 9.56 -11.09 4.51
N GLY A 17 9.91 -11.42 5.77
CA GLY A 17 10.50 -12.69 6.12
C GLY A 17 11.75 -13.00 5.27
N ARG A 18 11.76 -14.16 4.64
CA ARG A 18 12.84 -14.57 3.72
C ARG A 18 13.02 -13.68 2.48
N TYR A 19 12.04 -12.83 2.17
CA TYR A 19 12.08 -11.89 1.04
C TYR A 19 12.61 -10.51 1.42
N ALA A 20 13.07 -10.30 2.63
CA ALA A 20 13.51 -9.00 3.13
C ALA A 20 14.56 -8.32 2.23
N SER A 21 15.43 -9.09 1.57
CA SER A 21 16.44 -8.54 0.64
C SER A 21 15.86 -7.89 -0.62
N ALA A 22 14.60 -8.19 -0.98
CA ALA A 22 13.86 -7.53 -2.05
C ALA A 22 12.74 -6.62 -1.51
N GLY A 23 12.65 -6.49 -0.20
CA GLY A 23 11.72 -5.59 0.47
C GLY A 23 11.90 -4.13 0.04
N SER A 24 10.91 -3.32 0.33
CA SER A 24 10.94 -1.89 0.04
C SER A 24 10.44 -1.09 1.25
N TYR A 25 11.05 0.07 1.43
CA TYR A 25 10.47 1.13 2.24
C TYR A 25 9.97 2.22 1.30
N LEU A 26 8.73 2.61 1.46
CA LEU A 26 8.12 3.73 0.75
C LEU A 26 7.75 4.79 1.77
N PRO A 27 7.87 6.09 1.43
CA PRO A 27 7.52 7.15 2.34
C PRO A 27 6.05 7.05 2.77
N PRO A 28 5.75 7.20 4.06
CA PRO A 28 4.38 7.21 4.56
C PRO A 28 3.70 8.54 4.19
N LEU A 29 3.31 8.69 2.92
CA LEU A 29 2.78 9.95 2.38
C LEU A 29 1.55 10.43 3.13
N GLY A 30 0.71 9.54 3.67
CA GLY A 30 -0.42 9.92 4.52
C GLY A 30 0.03 10.76 5.72
N LEU A 31 1.10 10.36 6.41
CA LEU A 31 1.67 11.15 7.52
C LEU A 31 2.25 12.47 7.03
N ALA A 32 2.89 12.48 5.86
CA ALA A 32 3.44 13.71 5.29
C ALA A 32 2.34 14.70 4.87
N TYR A 33 1.17 14.23 4.41
CA TYR A 33 -0.01 15.08 4.20
C TYR A 33 -0.58 15.63 5.52
N LEU A 34 -0.65 14.80 6.57
CA LEU A 34 -1.07 15.27 7.89
C LEU A 34 -0.11 16.32 8.46
N ALA A 35 1.20 16.11 8.31
CA ALA A 35 2.20 17.10 8.70
C ALA A 35 2.00 18.42 7.97
N ALA A 36 1.81 18.38 6.66
CA ALA A 36 1.69 19.57 5.82
C ALA A 36 0.50 20.47 6.19
N VAL A 37 -0.58 19.91 6.74
CA VAL A 37 -1.77 20.71 7.16
C VAL A 37 -1.65 21.32 8.55
N VAL A 38 -0.64 20.93 9.35
CA VAL A 38 -0.47 21.42 10.74
C VAL A 38 0.87 22.09 11.00
N GLU A 39 1.93 21.88 10.19
CA GLU A 39 3.29 22.38 10.44
C GLU A 39 3.40 23.92 10.45
N GLY A 40 2.48 24.63 9.80
CA GLY A 40 2.48 26.10 9.82
C GLY A 40 2.15 26.74 11.18
N ARG A 41 1.63 25.94 12.14
CA ARG A 41 1.17 26.41 13.46
C ARG A 41 1.80 25.64 14.62
N HIS A 42 2.39 24.49 14.38
CA HIS A 42 2.88 23.57 15.40
C HIS A 42 4.28 23.08 15.06
N GLU A 43 5.04 22.67 16.08
CA GLU A 43 6.29 21.93 15.89
C GLU A 43 5.96 20.47 15.54
N VAL A 44 6.27 20.05 14.31
CA VAL A 44 5.89 18.74 13.79
C VAL A 44 7.12 17.89 13.50
N ARG A 45 7.10 16.64 13.94
CA ARG A 45 8.08 15.62 13.59
C ARG A 45 7.36 14.40 13.01
N ILE A 46 7.92 13.81 11.95
CA ILE A 46 7.53 12.47 11.47
C ILE A 46 8.62 11.49 11.91
N LEU A 47 8.22 10.40 12.58
CA LEU A 47 9.09 9.29 12.92
C LEU A 47 8.64 8.06 12.13
N ASP A 48 9.43 7.66 11.14
CA ASP A 48 9.22 6.40 10.41
C ASP A 48 10.03 5.28 11.05
N ALA A 49 9.50 4.71 12.14
CA ALA A 49 10.18 3.67 12.90
C ALA A 49 10.43 2.40 12.07
N ALA A 50 9.61 2.15 11.05
CA ALA A 50 9.81 1.04 10.12
C ALA A 50 11.03 1.29 9.20
N ALA A 51 11.15 2.46 8.59
CA ALA A 51 12.29 2.80 7.72
C ALA A 51 13.59 2.98 8.50
N GLU A 52 13.48 3.33 9.78
CA GLU A 52 14.62 3.45 10.71
C GLU A 52 14.96 2.12 11.41
N GLU A 53 14.17 1.06 11.15
CA GLU A 53 14.32 -0.30 11.71
C GLU A 53 14.37 -0.31 13.26
N LEU A 54 13.57 0.57 13.90
CA LEU A 54 13.50 0.69 15.35
C LEU A 54 12.66 -0.45 15.96
N THR A 55 12.99 -0.81 17.21
CA THR A 55 12.10 -1.62 18.06
C THR A 55 10.99 -0.77 18.67
N VAL A 56 10.02 -1.40 19.35
CA VAL A 56 8.97 -0.68 20.11
C VAL A 56 9.61 0.21 21.17
N GLU A 57 10.56 -0.30 21.94
CA GLU A 57 11.25 0.42 23.04
C GLU A 57 12.06 1.61 22.50
N GLN A 58 12.80 1.41 21.39
CA GLN A 58 13.54 2.48 20.74
C GLN A 58 12.59 3.55 20.21
N THR A 59 11.48 3.16 19.61
CA THR A 59 10.44 4.09 19.13
C THR A 59 9.88 4.92 20.27
N VAL A 60 9.52 4.31 21.39
CA VAL A 60 9.04 5.02 22.60
C VAL A 60 10.09 6.02 23.10
N SER A 61 11.36 5.60 23.18
CA SER A 61 12.46 6.47 23.60
C SER A 61 12.61 7.71 22.70
N GLU A 62 12.52 7.52 21.36
CA GLU A 62 12.57 8.64 20.39
C GLU A 62 11.37 9.60 20.52
N VAL A 63 10.17 9.05 20.73
CA VAL A 63 8.95 9.82 20.95
C VAL A 63 9.08 10.66 22.22
N LEU A 64 9.46 10.05 23.35
CA LEU A 64 9.61 10.74 24.63
C LEU A 64 10.71 11.79 24.60
N ARG A 65 11.81 11.56 23.87
CA ARG A 65 12.86 12.56 23.67
C ARG A 65 12.36 13.81 22.94
N PHE A 66 11.46 13.64 21.99
CA PHE A 66 10.79 14.78 21.32
C PHE A 66 9.81 15.48 22.27
N GLY A 67 9.18 14.79 23.21
CA GLY A 67 8.23 15.36 24.18
C GLY A 67 6.96 15.91 23.53
N PRO A 68 6.20 15.08 22.78
CA PRO A 68 5.01 15.55 22.08
C PRO A 68 3.83 15.74 23.02
N ASP A 69 2.94 16.69 22.66
CA ASP A 69 1.60 16.79 23.23
C ASP A 69 0.62 15.81 22.59
N VAL A 70 0.82 15.56 21.27
CA VAL A 70 -0.02 14.67 20.47
C VAL A 70 0.86 13.69 19.68
N VAL A 71 0.51 12.41 19.72
CA VAL A 71 1.09 11.35 18.87
C VAL A 71 0.03 10.79 17.95
N GLY A 72 0.13 11.10 16.66
CA GLY A 72 -0.70 10.53 15.61
C GLY A 72 -0.02 9.30 14.97
N VAL A 73 -0.66 8.14 15.02
CA VAL A 73 -0.09 6.87 14.55
C VAL A 73 -0.85 6.35 13.34
N THR A 74 -0.16 6.10 12.22
CA THR A 74 -0.78 5.43 11.08
C THR A 74 -0.78 3.91 11.28
N VAL A 75 -1.92 3.25 11.07
CA VAL A 75 -2.08 1.83 11.40
C VAL A 75 -2.67 1.05 10.24
N ILE A 76 -1.95 0.02 9.81
CA ILE A 76 -2.46 -1.09 9.00
C ILE A 76 -2.66 -2.32 9.91
N ALA A 77 -3.37 -3.35 9.46
CA ALA A 77 -3.61 -4.53 10.29
C ALA A 77 -2.32 -5.12 10.86
N ALA A 78 -1.28 -5.29 10.04
CA ALA A 78 0.00 -5.87 10.46
C ALA A 78 0.82 -5.02 11.45
N THR A 79 0.44 -3.76 11.69
CA THR A 79 1.13 -2.88 12.66
C THR A 79 0.28 -2.56 13.88
N PHE A 80 -0.94 -3.09 13.97
CA PHE A 80 -1.88 -2.75 15.05
C PHE A 80 -1.35 -3.06 16.45
N ASN A 81 -0.85 -4.27 16.68
CA ASN A 81 -0.34 -4.67 17.98
C ASN A 81 0.87 -3.81 18.40
N ARG A 82 1.77 -3.49 17.45
CA ARG A 82 2.94 -2.65 17.70
C ARG A 82 2.56 -1.20 17.98
N ALA A 83 1.60 -0.67 17.22
CA ALA A 83 1.08 0.68 17.43
C ALA A 83 0.47 0.83 18.84
N THR A 84 -0.36 -0.13 19.24
CA THR A 84 -0.99 -0.13 20.57
C THR A 84 0.03 -0.36 21.70
N ALA A 85 1.06 -1.18 21.48
CA ALA A 85 2.16 -1.36 22.44
C ALA A 85 2.96 -0.06 22.63
N VAL A 86 3.27 0.68 21.56
CA VAL A 86 3.90 1.99 21.67
C VAL A 86 3.00 2.95 22.44
N CYS A 87 1.71 3.06 22.09
CA CYS A 87 0.77 3.93 22.81
C CYS A 87 0.68 3.56 24.30
N ALA A 88 0.68 2.27 24.66
CA ALA A 88 0.62 1.82 26.05
C ALA A 88 1.85 2.26 26.85
N GLN A 89 3.05 2.08 26.28
CA GLN A 89 4.30 2.53 26.94
C GLN A 89 4.39 4.06 27.05
N LEU A 90 3.90 4.79 26.05
CA LEU A 90 3.83 6.26 26.10
C LEU A 90 2.90 6.72 27.23
N LYS A 91 1.70 6.13 27.34
CA LYS A 91 0.73 6.43 28.41
C LYS A 91 1.27 6.08 29.80
N ALA A 92 2.00 4.99 29.93
CA ALA A 92 2.65 4.61 31.18
C ALA A 92 3.75 5.61 31.60
N SER A 93 4.46 6.19 30.63
CA SER A 93 5.52 7.18 30.85
C SER A 93 4.97 8.59 31.07
N ASN A 94 3.96 8.97 30.30
CA ASN A 94 3.31 10.29 30.38
C ASN A 94 1.84 10.18 29.91
N ALA A 95 0.92 10.11 30.87
CA ALA A 95 -0.51 9.98 30.60
C ALA A 95 -1.12 11.19 29.87
N SER A 96 -0.46 12.37 29.89
CA SER A 96 -0.97 13.59 29.26
C SER A 96 -0.80 13.60 27.72
N ILE A 97 0.05 12.74 27.15
CA ILE A 97 0.22 12.64 25.71
C ILE A 97 -1.08 12.14 25.08
N ALA A 98 -1.67 12.93 24.18
CA ALA A 98 -2.85 12.49 23.43
C ALA A 98 -2.44 11.49 22.34
N THR A 99 -3.04 10.30 22.35
CA THR A 99 -2.75 9.21 21.39
C THR A 99 -3.89 9.08 20.37
N VAL A 100 -3.56 9.23 19.11
CA VAL A 100 -4.52 9.21 17.99
C VAL A 100 -4.14 8.12 17.00
N LEU A 101 -5.01 7.13 16.77
CA LEU A 101 -4.82 6.15 15.70
C LEU A 101 -5.57 6.56 14.45
N GLY A 102 -4.93 6.47 13.29
CA GLY A 102 -5.55 6.71 11.98
C GLY A 102 -5.03 5.74 10.93
N GLY A 103 -5.57 5.82 9.71
CA GLY A 103 -5.20 4.97 8.59
C GLY A 103 -6.20 3.84 8.30
N PRO A 104 -5.82 2.86 7.46
CA PRO A 104 -6.77 1.87 6.95
C PRO A 104 -7.39 0.98 8.03
N HIS A 105 -6.62 0.51 9.00
CA HIS A 105 -7.14 -0.38 10.02
C HIS A 105 -8.10 0.32 11.00
N PRO A 106 -7.78 1.48 11.58
CA PRO A 106 -8.72 2.24 12.40
C PRO A 106 -9.99 2.66 11.65
N THR A 107 -9.88 2.96 10.35
CA THR A 107 -11.06 3.25 9.51
C THR A 107 -11.95 2.03 9.33
N ALA A 108 -11.37 0.84 9.18
CA ALA A 108 -12.13 -0.40 8.97
C ALA A 108 -12.69 -0.98 10.29
N CYS A 109 -11.96 -0.83 11.41
CA CYS A 109 -12.25 -1.43 12.70
C CYS A 109 -12.11 -0.41 13.85
N PRO A 110 -12.86 0.70 13.85
CA PRO A 110 -12.67 1.78 14.82
C PRO A 110 -12.96 1.34 16.26
N ASP A 111 -13.98 0.49 16.47
CA ASP A 111 -14.34 -0.03 17.79
C ASP A 111 -13.21 -0.83 18.42
N ALA A 112 -12.58 -1.73 17.67
CA ALA A 112 -11.46 -2.55 18.15
C ALA A 112 -10.24 -1.70 18.52
N CYS A 113 -10.00 -0.60 17.78
CA CYS A 113 -8.94 0.34 18.08
C CYS A 113 -9.26 1.16 19.34
N LEU A 114 -10.48 1.66 19.46
CA LEU A 114 -10.89 2.47 20.61
C LEU A 114 -11.05 1.66 21.90
N ALA A 115 -11.28 0.34 21.80
CA ALA A 115 -11.29 -0.55 22.94
C ALA A 115 -9.93 -0.63 23.68
N GLN A 116 -8.83 -0.25 23.02
CA GLN A 116 -7.51 -0.22 23.65
C GLN A 116 -7.44 0.93 24.66
N ALA A 117 -7.04 0.62 25.91
CA ALA A 117 -7.00 1.62 27.01
C ALA A 117 -6.05 2.79 26.67
N SER A 118 -4.98 2.53 25.95
CA SER A 118 -3.94 3.48 25.58
C SER A 118 -4.27 4.34 24.35
N VAL A 119 -5.47 4.22 23.77
CA VAL A 119 -5.92 4.99 22.61
C VAL A 119 -6.99 5.98 23.04
N ASP A 120 -6.73 7.28 22.86
CA ASP A 120 -7.69 8.33 23.22
C ASP A 120 -8.67 8.60 22.08
N VAL A 121 -8.16 8.66 20.84
CA VAL A 121 -8.95 9.04 19.66
C VAL A 121 -8.61 8.12 18.48
N VAL A 122 -9.63 7.81 17.69
CA VAL A 122 -9.50 7.12 16.40
C VAL A 122 -9.97 8.06 15.28
N ALA A 123 -9.12 8.36 14.31
CA ALA A 123 -9.49 9.09 13.09
C ALA A 123 -9.98 8.12 12.02
N ILE A 124 -11.17 8.39 11.45
CA ILE A 124 -11.88 7.51 10.53
C ILE A 124 -11.98 8.19 9.16
N GLY A 125 -11.51 7.52 8.12
CA GLY A 125 -11.51 8.02 6.74
C GLY A 125 -10.30 8.89 6.43
N GLU A 126 -10.48 9.92 5.60
CA GLU A 126 -9.41 10.86 5.22
C GLU A 126 -9.05 11.75 6.40
N GLY A 127 -7.75 11.87 6.66
CA GLY A 127 -7.25 12.40 7.92
C GLY A 127 -6.91 13.88 7.92
N GLU A 128 -6.67 14.52 6.79
CA GLU A 128 -6.03 15.84 6.73
C GLU A 128 -6.83 16.90 7.48
N ARG A 129 -8.07 17.09 7.12
CA ARG A 129 -8.95 18.05 7.79
C ARG A 129 -9.36 17.58 9.18
N THR A 130 -9.63 16.26 9.33
CA THR A 130 -9.96 15.66 10.62
C THR A 130 -8.85 15.90 11.64
N PHE A 131 -7.59 15.67 11.26
CA PHE A 131 -6.44 15.84 12.15
C PHE A 131 -6.19 17.31 12.49
N SER A 132 -6.30 18.22 11.51
CA SER A 132 -6.17 19.65 11.76
C SER A 132 -7.22 20.18 12.76
N GLU A 133 -8.48 19.79 12.61
CA GLU A 133 -9.56 20.17 13.53
C GLU A 133 -9.39 19.49 14.90
N LEU A 134 -8.96 18.24 14.94
CA LEU A 134 -8.68 17.52 16.19
C LEU A 134 -7.56 18.18 17.01
N VAL A 135 -6.45 18.52 16.36
CA VAL A 135 -5.32 19.21 16.99
C VAL A 135 -5.77 20.56 17.56
N ALA A 136 -6.57 21.34 16.81
CA ALA A 136 -7.10 22.61 17.29
C ALA A 136 -8.05 22.44 18.48
N ALA A 137 -8.88 21.39 18.49
CA ALA A 137 -9.76 21.08 19.62
C ALA A 137 -8.96 20.68 20.87
N ILE A 138 -7.91 19.86 20.71
CA ILE A 138 -7.03 19.46 21.82
C ILE A 138 -6.29 20.69 22.38
N GLU A 139 -5.74 21.55 21.52
CA GLU A 139 -4.99 22.77 21.92
C GLU A 139 -5.84 23.74 22.72
N SER A 140 -7.10 23.93 22.30
CA SER A 140 -8.01 24.84 22.98
C SER A 140 -8.74 24.25 24.20
N GLY A 141 -8.55 22.95 24.50
CA GLY A 141 -9.38 22.23 25.47
C GLY A 141 -10.84 22.13 25.05
N GLY A 142 -11.11 22.22 23.74
CA GLY A 142 -12.45 22.21 23.16
C GLY A 142 -13.12 20.85 23.15
N GLU A 143 -14.39 20.82 22.78
CA GLU A 143 -15.20 19.61 22.76
C GLU A 143 -14.89 18.73 21.53
N LEU A 144 -14.36 17.50 21.72
CA LEU A 144 -14.03 16.56 20.65
C LEU A 144 -15.27 16.17 19.82
N GLY A 145 -16.45 16.21 20.40
CA GLY A 145 -17.70 15.90 19.72
C GLY A 145 -18.03 16.78 18.51
N THR A 146 -17.38 17.93 18.36
CA THR A 146 -17.53 18.84 17.23
C THR A 146 -16.68 18.44 16.02
N VAL A 147 -15.62 17.65 16.22
CA VAL A 147 -14.75 17.18 15.15
C VAL A 147 -15.37 16.01 14.42
N LYS A 148 -15.57 16.15 13.10
CA LYS A 148 -16.15 15.06 12.28
C LYS A 148 -15.11 13.99 11.95
N GLY A 149 -15.57 12.73 11.85
CA GLY A 149 -14.75 11.60 11.42
C GLY A 149 -13.81 11.09 12.49
N ILE A 150 -14.20 11.16 13.76
CA ILE A 150 -13.47 10.59 14.88
C ILE A 150 -14.33 9.67 15.75
N GLY A 151 -13.68 8.75 16.43
CA GLY A 151 -14.18 8.04 17.60
C GLY A 151 -13.31 8.39 18.81
N PHE A 152 -13.92 8.58 20.00
CA PHE A 152 -13.23 8.86 21.25
C PHE A 152 -14.01 8.30 22.43
N LYS A 153 -13.41 8.25 23.62
CA LYS A 153 -14.09 7.81 24.85
C LYS A 153 -14.74 8.99 25.57
N ARG A 154 -16.03 8.88 25.83
CA ARG A 154 -16.79 9.80 26.69
C ARG A 154 -17.38 9.00 27.84
N ASP A 155 -17.05 9.34 29.06
CA ASP A 155 -17.51 8.62 30.27
C ASP A 155 -17.23 7.10 30.22
N GLY A 156 -16.10 6.72 29.66
CA GLY A 156 -15.68 5.34 29.48
C GLY A 156 -16.33 4.59 28.29
N ALA A 157 -17.30 5.19 27.60
CA ALA A 157 -17.96 4.61 26.44
C ALA A 157 -17.42 5.16 25.11
N ALA A 158 -17.36 4.28 24.10
CA ALA A 158 -17.01 4.68 22.73
C ALA A 158 -18.08 5.60 22.15
N THR A 159 -17.67 6.78 21.67
CA THR A 159 -18.53 7.77 21.02
C THR A 159 -17.97 8.09 19.65
N PHE A 160 -18.81 8.02 18.62
CA PHE A 160 -18.42 8.31 17.24
C PHE A 160 -19.14 9.57 16.75
N THR A 161 -18.38 10.45 16.10
CA THR A 161 -18.93 11.67 15.50
C THR A 161 -19.47 11.41 14.09
N ALA A 162 -20.16 12.38 13.53
CA ALA A 162 -20.65 12.32 12.15
C ALA A 162 -19.49 12.05 11.17
N PRO A 163 -19.68 11.19 10.17
CA PRO A 163 -18.64 10.92 9.18
C PRO A 163 -18.28 12.20 8.42
N ARG A 164 -17.00 12.28 8.02
CA ARG A 164 -16.53 13.37 7.16
C ARG A 164 -16.78 13.03 5.68
N GLY A 165 -17.09 14.05 4.90
CA GLY A 165 -17.11 13.95 3.44
C GLY A 165 -15.70 13.78 2.86
N ARG A 166 -15.63 13.56 1.54
CA ARG A 166 -14.36 13.44 0.82
C ARG A 166 -13.69 14.79 0.67
N GLU A 167 -12.36 14.81 0.71
CA GLU A 167 -11.57 16.02 0.49
C GLU A 167 -11.43 16.33 -1.02
N HIS A 168 -11.34 17.60 -1.34
CA HIS A 168 -10.92 18.04 -2.66
C HIS A 168 -9.39 18.03 -2.72
N LEU A 169 -8.82 17.01 -3.36
CA LEU A 169 -7.39 16.71 -3.25
C LEU A 169 -6.46 17.85 -3.73
N ASP A 170 -6.90 18.65 -4.70
CA ASP A 170 -6.13 19.81 -5.18
C ASP A 170 -6.05 20.96 -4.16
N SER A 171 -6.94 20.98 -3.16
CA SER A 171 -6.90 21.98 -2.08
C SER A 171 -5.95 21.60 -0.96
N LEU A 172 -5.44 20.37 -0.93
CA LEU A 172 -4.48 19.93 0.06
C LEU A 172 -3.07 20.43 -0.30
N PRO A 173 -2.27 20.83 0.69
CA PRO A 173 -0.86 21.08 0.46
C PRO A 173 -0.15 19.80 0.00
N PHE A 174 0.96 19.94 -0.73
CA PHE A 174 1.80 18.78 -1.06
C PHE A 174 2.39 18.17 0.22
N PRO A 175 2.67 16.85 0.20
CA PRO A 175 3.17 16.16 1.39
C PRO A 175 4.48 16.79 1.90
N ALA A 176 4.61 16.97 3.20
CA ALA A 176 5.80 17.53 3.87
C ALA A 176 6.97 16.53 3.85
N ARG A 177 7.49 16.23 2.64
CA ARG A 177 8.56 15.24 2.43
C ARG A 177 9.87 15.64 3.09
N HIS A 178 10.08 16.93 3.39
CA HIS A 178 11.24 17.45 4.10
C HIS A 178 11.32 16.97 5.56
N LEU A 179 10.22 16.48 6.12
CA LEU A 179 10.16 15.86 7.44
C LEU A 179 10.43 14.33 7.42
N LEU A 180 10.71 13.78 6.26
CA LEU A 180 10.94 12.35 6.06
C LEU A 180 12.42 12.06 5.71
N PRO A 181 12.98 10.92 6.13
CA PRO A 181 14.32 10.49 5.73
C PRO A 181 14.32 9.98 4.27
N MET A 182 14.21 10.90 3.30
CA MET A 182 13.98 10.58 1.89
C MET A 182 15.04 9.69 1.24
N ASP A 183 16.26 9.69 1.76
CA ASP A 183 17.37 8.86 1.32
C ASP A 183 17.23 7.37 1.69
N ARG A 184 16.38 7.06 2.67
CA ARG A 184 16.12 5.68 3.12
C ARG A 184 15.06 4.96 2.27
N TYR A 185 14.26 5.69 1.47
CA TYR A 185 13.17 5.09 0.71
C TYR A 185 13.65 4.58 -0.63
N ILE A 186 13.85 3.26 -0.69
CA ILE A 186 14.21 2.57 -1.93
C ILE A 186 13.08 1.60 -2.26
N PRO A 187 12.40 1.77 -3.42
CA PRO A 187 11.36 0.84 -3.85
C PRO A 187 11.92 -0.58 -4.07
N SER A 188 11.04 -1.57 -4.08
CA SER A 188 11.42 -2.93 -4.46
C SER A 188 12.04 -2.96 -5.86
N ALA A 189 13.01 -3.85 -6.04
CA ALA A 189 13.75 -4.01 -7.29
C ALA A 189 12.87 -4.22 -8.55
N MET A 190 11.60 -4.59 -8.36
CA MET A 190 10.63 -4.76 -9.44
C MET A 190 9.86 -3.50 -9.79
N HIS A 191 10.05 -2.40 -9.06
CA HIS A 191 9.24 -1.19 -9.20
C HIS A 191 10.02 0.03 -9.66
N TYR A 192 11.33 -0.07 -9.88
CA TYR A 192 12.12 1.05 -10.36
C TYR A 192 13.19 0.62 -11.36
N ARG A 193 13.57 1.54 -12.23
CA ARG A 193 14.76 1.47 -13.10
C ARG A 193 15.82 2.46 -12.69
N LEU A 194 15.39 3.64 -12.27
CA LEU A 194 16.26 4.78 -11.98
C LEU A 194 16.06 5.25 -10.53
N LEU A 195 17.14 5.65 -9.88
CA LEU A 195 17.10 6.30 -8.57
C LEU A 195 17.64 7.73 -8.71
N PRO A 196 17.14 8.68 -7.92
CA PRO A 196 16.07 8.58 -6.95
C PRO A 196 14.68 8.36 -7.58
N ALA A 197 13.88 7.46 -6.97
CA ALA A 197 12.51 7.18 -7.38
C ALA A 197 11.54 7.57 -6.25
N HIS A 198 10.49 8.33 -6.59
CA HIS A 198 9.55 8.86 -5.60
C HIS A 198 8.13 8.41 -5.87
N SER A 199 7.38 8.08 -4.81
CA SER A 199 5.96 7.78 -4.92
C SER A 199 5.11 9.06 -4.96
N VAL A 200 4.07 9.02 -5.78
CA VAL A 200 3.04 10.07 -5.93
C VAL A 200 1.68 9.39 -5.85
N VAL A 201 0.72 10.05 -5.21
CA VAL A 201 -0.68 9.63 -5.17
C VAL A 201 -1.50 10.66 -5.95
N CYS A 202 -2.10 10.22 -7.05
CA CYS A 202 -2.95 11.04 -7.89
C CYS A 202 -4.42 10.95 -7.50
N GLY A 203 -4.82 9.78 -7.00
CA GLY A 203 -6.20 9.53 -6.61
C GLY A 203 -6.31 8.60 -5.41
N ARG A 204 -7.46 8.63 -4.78
CA ARG A 204 -7.82 7.80 -3.62
C ARG A 204 -9.14 7.11 -3.86
N GLY A 205 -9.18 5.83 -3.51
CA GLY A 205 -10.37 5.01 -3.64
C GLY A 205 -10.45 4.26 -4.96
N CYS A 206 -11.35 3.30 -4.98
CA CYS A 206 -11.61 2.41 -6.09
C CYS A 206 -13.12 2.18 -6.21
N PRO A 207 -13.73 2.26 -7.39
CA PRO A 207 -15.18 2.07 -7.55
C PRO A 207 -15.59 0.60 -7.51
N TYR A 208 -14.62 -0.31 -7.59
CA TYR A 208 -14.87 -1.74 -7.62
C TYR A 208 -15.08 -2.32 -6.22
N ARG A 209 -15.77 -3.48 -6.14
CA ARG A 209 -16.16 -4.11 -4.88
C ARG A 209 -15.63 -5.53 -4.77
N CYS A 210 -14.32 -5.70 -5.00
CA CYS A 210 -13.68 -6.99 -4.79
C CYS A 210 -13.81 -7.40 -3.32
N THR A 211 -14.27 -8.63 -3.04
CA THR A 211 -14.66 -9.09 -1.69
C THR A 211 -13.51 -9.07 -0.67
N PHE A 212 -12.28 -9.25 -1.15
CA PHE A 212 -11.07 -9.31 -0.31
C PHE A 212 -10.42 -7.95 -0.06
N CYS A 213 -10.85 -6.89 -0.78
CA CYS A 213 -10.17 -5.61 -0.78
C CYS A 213 -10.76 -4.63 0.24
N SER A 214 -9.90 -4.07 1.10
CA SER A 214 -10.31 -3.08 2.10
C SER A 214 -10.66 -1.70 1.51
N CYS A 215 -10.28 -1.42 0.26
CA CYS A 215 -10.51 -0.12 -0.39
C CYS A 215 -12.00 0.26 -0.40
N ALA A 216 -12.89 -0.70 -0.67
CA ALA A 216 -14.34 -0.48 -0.65
C ALA A 216 -14.85 -0.04 0.73
N LYS A 217 -14.25 -0.54 1.81
CA LYS A 217 -14.58 -0.15 3.20
C LYS A 217 -13.97 1.19 3.56
N VAL A 218 -12.67 1.38 3.28
CA VAL A 218 -11.91 2.59 3.64
C VAL A 218 -12.44 3.82 2.90
N PHE A 219 -12.78 3.69 1.62
CA PHE A 219 -13.22 4.80 0.78
C PHE A 219 -14.70 4.76 0.41
N ALA A 220 -15.49 3.83 0.99
CA ALA A 220 -16.92 3.66 0.72
C ALA A 220 -17.27 3.55 -0.78
N GLY A 221 -16.39 2.97 -1.59
CA GLY A 221 -16.55 2.83 -3.04
C GLY A 221 -16.50 4.15 -3.83
N LYS A 222 -16.10 5.26 -3.20
CA LYS A 222 -15.96 6.57 -3.86
C LYS A 222 -14.52 6.79 -4.29
N VAL A 223 -14.36 7.56 -5.36
CA VAL A 223 -13.06 7.95 -5.91
C VAL A 223 -12.95 9.47 -5.92
N THR A 224 -11.80 9.97 -5.50
CA THR A 224 -11.39 11.37 -5.70
C THR A 224 -10.03 11.38 -6.38
N VAL A 225 -9.87 12.27 -7.36
CA VAL A 225 -8.61 12.42 -8.10
C VAL A 225 -8.16 13.88 -8.09
N ARG A 226 -6.87 14.09 -8.11
CA ARG A 226 -6.24 15.38 -8.32
C ARG A 226 -6.34 15.77 -9.80
N SER A 227 -6.33 17.05 -10.11
CA SER A 227 -6.17 17.48 -11.50
C SER A 227 -4.79 17.05 -12.03
N PRO A 228 -4.69 16.74 -13.33
CA PRO A 228 -3.39 16.44 -13.97
C PRO A 228 -2.37 17.56 -13.77
N GLU A 229 -2.83 18.81 -13.76
CA GLU A 229 -2.02 20.01 -13.51
C GLU A 229 -1.44 20.03 -12.10
N ASN A 230 -2.24 19.73 -11.09
CA ASN A 230 -1.78 19.66 -9.70
C ASN A 230 -0.74 18.54 -9.53
N VAL A 231 -0.95 17.39 -10.15
CA VAL A 231 0.03 16.28 -10.14
C VAL A 231 1.34 16.70 -10.83
N ALA A 232 1.26 17.36 -12.00
CA ALA A 232 2.44 17.79 -12.76
C ALA A 232 3.28 18.82 -11.97
N VAL A 233 2.65 19.71 -11.20
CA VAL A 233 3.35 20.66 -10.30
C VAL A 233 4.13 19.90 -9.21
N GLU A 234 3.53 18.89 -8.58
CA GLU A 234 4.26 18.07 -7.59
C GLU A 234 5.44 17.33 -8.25
N VAL A 235 5.26 16.79 -9.44
CA VAL A 235 6.32 16.10 -10.19
C VAL A 235 7.47 17.05 -10.50
N GLN A 236 7.18 18.26 -10.95
CA GLN A 236 8.18 19.30 -11.19
C GLN A 236 8.96 19.60 -9.90
N MET A 237 8.26 19.79 -8.79
CA MET A 237 8.87 20.02 -7.48
C MET A 237 9.77 18.84 -7.05
N LEU A 238 9.32 17.60 -7.24
CA LEU A 238 10.12 16.41 -6.93
C LEU A 238 11.40 16.34 -7.75
N LYS A 239 11.32 16.70 -9.05
CA LYS A 239 12.48 16.76 -9.92
C LYS A 239 13.48 17.83 -9.47
N GLU A 240 13.00 19.02 -9.14
CA GLU A 240 13.85 20.17 -8.79
C GLU A 240 14.47 20.05 -7.39
N ARG A 241 13.68 19.65 -6.40
CA ARG A 241 14.14 19.63 -5.00
C ARG A 241 14.75 18.30 -4.57
N TRP A 242 14.28 17.19 -5.15
CA TRP A 242 14.64 15.83 -4.73
C TRP A 242 15.36 15.03 -5.81
N GLY A 243 15.64 15.66 -6.95
CA GLY A 243 16.34 15.04 -8.07
C GLY A 243 15.62 13.81 -8.65
N ALA A 244 14.29 13.80 -8.58
CA ALA A 244 13.50 12.66 -9.05
C ALA A 244 13.82 12.29 -10.49
N ARG A 245 14.24 11.06 -10.72
CA ARG A 245 14.47 10.49 -12.06
C ARG A 245 13.33 9.56 -12.47
N GLU A 246 12.61 9.07 -11.46
CA GLU A 246 11.50 8.15 -11.66
C GLU A 246 10.38 8.40 -10.65
N LEU A 247 9.15 8.13 -11.08
CA LEU A 247 7.95 8.24 -10.27
C LEU A 247 7.19 6.92 -10.23
N LEU A 248 6.63 6.62 -9.06
CA LEU A 248 5.71 5.52 -8.87
C LEU A 248 4.33 6.10 -8.53
N PHE A 249 3.39 6.01 -9.45
CA PHE A 249 1.99 6.34 -9.16
C PHE A 249 1.36 5.20 -8.36
N TRP A 250 1.12 5.48 -7.06
CA TRP A 250 0.72 4.47 -6.07
C TRP A 250 -0.74 4.60 -5.67
N ASP A 251 -1.58 4.69 -6.68
CA ASP A 251 -3.03 4.84 -6.52
C ASP A 251 -3.71 3.48 -6.26
N ASP A 252 -4.87 3.52 -5.60
CA ASP A 252 -5.74 2.33 -5.48
C ASP A 252 -6.17 1.81 -6.87
N THR A 253 -6.38 2.71 -7.83
CA THR A 253 -6.61 2.39 -9.24
C THR A 253 -6.25 3.60 -10.11
N PHE A 254 -5.14 3.54 -10.82
CA PHE A 254 -4.76 4.55 -11.80
C PHE A 254 -5.53 4.35 -13.13
N GLY A 255 -5.80 5.44 -13.85
CA GLY A 255 -6.32 5.35 -15.21
C GLY A 255 -7.84 5.14 -15.32
N LEU A 256 -8.62 5.47 -14.29
CA LEU A 256 -10.08 5.39 -14.33
C LEU A 256 -10.72 6.29 -15.40
N SER A 257 -10.05 7.35 -15.81
CA SER A 257 -10.47 8.25 -16.89
C SER A 257 -9.39 8.35 -17.94
N GLU A 258 -9.70 7.95 -19.17
CA GLU A 258 -8.76 8.03 -20.28
C GLU A 258 -8.38 9.49 -20.59
N GLY A 259 -9.33 10.42 -20.56
CA GLY A 259 -9.09 11.85 -20.80
C GLY A 259 -8.14 12.44 -19.75
N TRP A 260 -8.33 12.09 -18.47
CA TRP A 260 -7.44 12.48 -17.38
C TRP A 260 -6.02 11.93 -17.60
N THR A 261 -5.91 10.65 -17.96
CA THR A 261 -4.62 9.99 -18.19
C THR A 261 -3.88 10.60 -19.39
N ARG A 262 -4.57 10.89 -20.49
CA ARG A 262 -3.99 11.58 -21.65
C ARG A 262 -3.44 12.95 -21.28
N ARG A 263 -4.24 13.72 -20.51
CA ARG A 263 -3.82 15.05 -20.06
C ARG A 263 -2.60 14.98 -19.16
N LEU A 264 -2.53 14.03 -18.24
CA LEU A 264 -1.35 13.83 -17.41
C LEU A 264 -0.12 13.44 -18.28
N CYS A 265 -0.28 12.54 -19.24
CA CYS A 265 0.81 12.17 -20.16
C CYS A 265 1.35 13.37 -20.94
N GLU A 266 0.48 14.28 -21.40
CA GLU A 266 0.90 15.52 -22.07
C GLU A 266 1.78 16.38 -21.16
N LEU A 267 1.39 16.53 -19.88
CA LEU A 267 2.10 17.34 -18.90
C LEU A 267 3.41 16.71 -18.41
N LEU A 268 3.47 15.37 -18.32
CA LEU A 268 4.69 14.66 -17.90
C LEU A 268 5.74 14.57 -19.00
N ARG A 269 5.35 14.55 -20.27
CA ARG A 269 6.27 14.39 -21.41
C ARG A 269 7.43 15.39 -21.40
N PRO A 270 7.20 16.70 -21.24
CA PRO A 270 8.29 17.68 -21.20
C PRO A 270 9.16 17.58 -19.95
N LEU A 271 8.68 16.97 -18.88
CA LEU A 271 9.43 16.80 -17.66
C LEU A 271 10.52 15.73 -17.79
N GLY A 272 10.38 14.79 -18.73
CA GLY A 272 11.39 13.78 -19.05
C GLY A 272 11.70 12.83 -17.89
N VAL A 273 10.73 12.54 -17.04
CA VAL A 273 10.85 11.59 -15.91
C VAL A 273 10.32 10.23 -16.33
N ALA A 274 11.00 9.16 -15.91
CA ALA A 274 10.44 7.82 -16.03
C ALA A 274 9.31 7.62 -15.00
N TRP A 275 8.33 6.79 -15.32
CA TRP A 275 7.26 6.50 -14.36
C TRP A 275 6.60 5.14 -14.54
N SER A 276 5.92 4.70 -13.50
CA SER A 276 5.14 3.46 -13.47
C SER A 276 3.81 3.66 -12.74
N ALA A 277 2.82 2.81 -13.02
CA ALA A 277 1.50 2.90 -12.38
C ALA A 277 0.89 1.52 -12.09
N TRP A 278 -0.08 1.50 -11.16
CA TRP A 278 -0.93 0.35 -10.87
C TRP A 278 -2.28 0.52 -11.56
N MET A 279 -2.63 -0.43 -12.41
CA MET A 279 -3.86 -0.37 -13.19
C MET A 279 -4.64 -1.69 -13.12
N ARG A 280 -5.89 -1.63 -13.54
CA ARG A 280 -6.67 -2.82 -13.85
C ARG A 280 -6.54 -3.16 -15.33
N VAL A 281 -6.63 -4.45 -15.65
CA VAL A 281 -6.47 -4.95 -17.03
C VAL A 281 -7.61 -4.48 -17.97
N ASP A 282 -8.79 -4.22 -17.42
CA ASP A 282 -9.98 -3.77 -18.15
C ASP A 282 -10.06 -2.24 -18.37
N LEU A 283 -9.05 -1.49 -17.88
CA LEU A 283 -8.97 -0.03 -18.05
C LEU A 283 -7.96 0.42 -19.11
N VAL A 284 -7.33 -0.51 -19.81
CA VAL A 284 -6.30 -0.16 -20.79
C VAL A 284 -6.76 -0.42 -22.22
N THR A 285 -6.30 0.45 -23.11
CA THR A 285 -6.42 0.32 -24.56
C THR A 285 -5.05 0.44 -25.22
N PRO A 286 -4.84 -0.07 -26.44
CA PRO A 286 -3.57 0.13 -27.16
C PRO A 286 -3.19 1.61 -27.30
N GLU A 287 -4.18 2.47 -27.46
CA GLU A 287 -4.00 3.92 -27.63
C GLU A 287 -3.45 4.56 -26.37
N ILE A 288 -4.11 4.30 -25.20
CA ILE A 288 -3.67 4.90 -23.94
C ILE A 288 -2.30 4.38 -23.51
N LEU A 289 -2.01 3.09 -23.72
CA LEU A 289 -0.70 2.51 -23.42
C LEU A 289 0.42 3.13 -24.26
N ARG A 290 0.16 3.40 -25.55
CA ARG A 290 1.14 4.12 -26.41
C ARG A 290 1.38 5.56 -25.92
N GLU A 291 0.33 6.28 -25.50
CA GLU A 291 0.48 7.63 -24.94
C GLU A 291 1.26 7.61 -23.62
N MET A 292 0.98 6.65 -22.74
CA MET A 292 1.73 6.45 -21.51
C MET A 292 3.22 6.19 -21.80
N ALA A 293 3.53 5.28 -22.73
CA ALA A 293 4.91 4.98 -23.11
C ALA A 293 5.64 6.22 -23.65
N ARG A 294 4.98 7.02 -24.52
CA ARG A 294 5.54 8.27 -25.06
C ARG A 294 5.80 9.34 -24.01
N SER A 295 5.12 9.29 -22.89
CA SER A 295 5.29 10.23 -21.78
C SER A 295 6.29 9.76 -20.71
N GLY A 296 6.98 8.63 -20.94
CA GLY A 296 8.00 8.08 -20.05
C GLY A 296 7.52 6.93 -19.15
N CYS A 297 6.29 6.44 -19.32
CA CYS A 297 5.87 5.21 -18.67
C CYS A 297 6.66 4.04 -19.20
N TRP A 298 7.27 3.28 -18.32
CA TRP A 298 8.06 2.12 -18.71
C TRP A 298 7.49 0.79 -18.17
N HIS A 299 6.59 0.87 -17.20
CA HIS A 299 6.10 -0.30 -16.48
C HIS A 299 4.67 -0.07 -15.99
N VAL A 300 3.82 -1.06 -16.20
CA VAL A 300 2.47 -1.12 -15.65
C VAL A 300 2.32 -2.37 -14.78
N SER A 301 1.83 -2.18 -13.55
CA SER A 301 1.49 -3.27 -12.64
C SER A 301 -0.01 -3.54 -12.68
N TYR A 302 -0.40 -4.79 -12.91
CA TYR A 302 -1.79 -5.23 -12.97
C TYR A 302 -2.17 -6.13 -11.80
N GLY A 303 -3.30 -5.84 -11.15
CA GLY A 303 -3.94 -6.76 -10.20
C GLY A 303 -4.75 -7.81 -10.96
N VAL A 304 -4.13 -8.95 -11.24
CA VAL A 304 -4.75 -10.07 -11.97
C VAL A 304 -5.53 -10.98 -11.02
N GLU A 305 -4.97 -11.28 -9.89
CA GLU A 305 -5.43 -12.11 -8.78
C GLU A 305 -5.49 -13.61 -9.13
N SER A 306 -6.24 -14.04 -10.16
CA SER A 306 -6.39 -15.44 -10.53
C SER A 306 -6.35 -15.65 -12.04
N GLY A 307 -5.86 -16.81 -12.48
CA GLY A 307 -5.96 -17.30 -13.85
C GLY A 307 -7.20 -18.14 -14.12
N ASN A 308 -8.07 -18.30 -13.13
CA ASN A 308 -9.28 -19.10 -13.24
C ASN A 308 -10.52 -18.20 -13.14
N GLN A 309 -11.38 -18.23 -14.18
CA GLN A 309 -12.53 -17.33 -14.27
C GLN A 309 -13.53 -17.51 -13.12
N ARG A 310 -13.83 -18.75 -12.73
CA ARG A 310 -14.73 -19.03 -11.60
C ARG A 310 -14.26 -18.38 -10.31
N VAL A 311 -12.94 -18.36 -10.07
CA VAL A 311 -12.35 -17.71 -8.90
C VAL A 311 -12.43 -16.19 -9.01
N LEU A 312 -12.15 -15.60 -10.18
CA LEU A 312 -12.32 -14.17 -10.44
C LEU A 312 -13.75 -13.69 -10.20
N ASP A 313 -14.74 -14.47 -10.69
CA ASP A 313 -16.16 -14.17 -10.49
C ASP A 313 -16.54 -14.25 -9.01
N GLY A 314 -16.03 -15.26 -8.29
CA GLY A 314 -16.27 -15.47 -6.87
C GLY A 314 -15.76 -14.32 -5.99
N ILE A 315 -14.68 -13.67 -6.37
CA ILE A 315 -14.14 -12.49 -5.68
C ILE A 315 -14.65 -11.16 -6.25
N ARG A 316 -15.56 -11.20 -7.21
CA ARG A 316 -16.13 -10.03 -7.90
C ARG A 316 -15.07 -9.11 -8.52
N LYS A 317 -14.08 -9.72 -9.18
CA LYS A 317 -13.02 -8.95 -9.85
C LYS A 317 -13.57 -8.17 -11.06
N GLY A 318 -14.58 -8.69 -11.76
CA GLY A 318 -15.39 -7.97 -12.76
C GLY A 318 -14.76 -7.87 -14.15
N PHE A 319 -13.73 -8.67 -14.46
CA PHE A 319 -13.15 -8.82 -15.79
C PHE A 319 -12.90 -10.28 -16.13
N GLN A 320 -12.61 -10.57 -17.39
CA GLN A 320 -12.35 -11.92 -17.88
C GLN A 320 -10.83 -12.20 -17.96
N VAL A 321 -10.45 -13.49 -17.88
CA VAL A 321 -9.04 -13.91 -18.07
C VAL A 321 -8.50 -13.44 -19.42
N GLU A 322 -9.36 -13.34 -20.45
CA GLU A 322 -8.97 -12.81 -21.76
C GLU A 322 -8.60 -11.34 -21.75
N ASP A 323 -9.17 -10.54 -20.85
CA ASP A 323 -8.76 -9.14 -20.65
C ASP A 323 -7.32 -9.05 -20.14
N VAL A 324 -6.93 -10.02 -19.29
CA VAL A 324 -5.54 -10.13 -18.82
C VAL A 324 -4.58 -10.37 -19.99
N ARG A 325 -4.90 -11.33 -20.86
CA ARG A 325 -4.08 -11.64 -22.04
C ARG A 325 -3.93 -10.42 -22.95
N ARG A 326 -5.04 -9.72 -23.20
CA ARG A 326 -5.03 -8.50 -24.03
C ARG A 326 -4.19 -7.39 -23.41
N ALA A 327 -4.37 -7.09 -22.13
CA ALA A 327 -3.66 -6.02 -21.44
C ALA A 327 -2.14 -6.24 -21.47
N PHE A 328 -1.68 -7.45 -21.19
CA PHE A 328 -0.25 -7.77 -21.21
C PHE A 328 0.33 -7.67 -22.63
N ARG A 329 -0.35 -8.23 -23.62
CA ARG A 329 0.06 -8.12 -25.01
C ARG A 329 0.18 -6.64 -25.47
N TRP A 330 -0.86 -5.85 -25.24
CA TRP A 330 -0.85 -4.42 -25.62
C TRP A 330 0.22 -3.61 -24.87
N THR A 331 0.50 -3.95 -23.63
CA THR A 331 1.58 -3.30 -22.85
C THR A 331 2.94 -3.59 -23.47
N HIS A 332 3.20 -4.84 -23.85
CA HIS A 332 4.43 -5.22 -24.55
C HIS A 332 4.54 -4.60 -25.94
N GLU A 333 3.43 -4.55 -26.72
CA GLU A 333 3.37 -3.88 -28.01
C GLU A 333 3.66 -2.37 -27.91
N ALA A 334 3.30 -1.75 -26.78
CA ALA A 334 3.65 -0.35 -26.49
C ALA A 334 5.12 -0.17 -26.02
N GLY A 335 5.90 -1.23 -25.90
CA GLY A 335 7.31 -1.21 -25.48
C GLY A 335 7.52 -1.07 -23.98
N MET A 336 6.52 -1.34 -23.17
CA MET A 336 6.57 -1.27 -21.70
C MET A 336 6.69 -2.68 -21.08
N GLU A 337 7.27 -2.74 -19.87
CA GLU A 337 7.23 -3.94 -19.04
C GLU A 337 5.88 -4.08 -18.33
N ALA A 338 5.39 -5.31 -18.20
CA ALA A 338 4.14 -5.64 -17.52
C ALA A 338 4.38 -6.55 -16.32
N ARG A 339 3.80 -6.18 -15.18
CA ARG A 339 3.82 -6.99 -13.97
C ARG A 339 2.42 -7.51 -13.64
N GLY A 340 2.33 -8.80 -13.25
CA GLY A 340 1.13 -9.39 -12.68
C GLY A 340 1.23 -9.58 -11.18
N THR A 341 0.20 -9.18 -10.44
CA THR A 341 0.00 -9.58 -9.05
C THR A 341 -1.08 -10.64 -9.00
N PHE A 342 -0.76 -11.78 -8.39
CA PHE A 342 -1.61 -12.96 -8.27
C PHE A 342 -1.78 -13.32 -6.81
N VAL A 343 -2.96 -13.84 -6.46
CA VAL A 343 -3.28 -14.30 -5.11
C VAL A 343 -3.62 -15.78 -5.15
N LEU A 344 -3.02 -16.55 -4.26
CA LEU A 344 -3.27 -17.98 -4.10
C LEU A 344 -4.07 -18.21 -2.80
N GLY A 345 -4.98 -19.15 -2.85
CA GLY A 345 -5.87 -19.46 -1.75
C GLY A 345 -7.06 -18.51 -1.63
N LEU A 346 -7.53 -17.96 -2.74
CA LEU A 346 -8.79 -17.22 -2.82
C LEU A 346 -9.98 -18.15 -2.50
N PRO A 347 -11.12 -17.62 -2.03
CA PRO A 347 -12.34 -18.43 -1.89
C PRO A 347 -12.67 -19.17 -3.20
N GLY A 348 -12.89 -20.48 -3.09
CA GLY A 348 -13.13 -21.33 -4.24
C GLY A 348 -11.88 -21.82 -4.97
N ASP A 349 -10.68 -21.46 -4.54
CA ASP A 349 -9.45 -22.04 -5.06
C ASP A 349 -9.31 -23.52 -4.68
N ASP A 350 -8.77 -24.28 -5.61
CA ASP A 350 -8.27 -25.63 -5.46
C ASP A 350 -6.85 -25.73 -6.08
N LEU A 351 -6.27 -26.93 -6.05
CA LEU A 351 -4.93 -27.14 -6.61
C LEU A 351 -4.88 -26.90 -8.14
N SER A 352 -6.02 -27.09 -8.84
CA SER A 352 -6.11 -26.87 -10.28
C SER A 352 -6.17 -25.39 -10.60
N SER A 353 -7.08 -24.63 -9.98
CA SER A 353 -7.23 -23.18 -10.22
C SER A 353 -5.98 -22.38 -9.84
N MET A 354 -5.28 -22.78 -8.76
CA MET A 354 -3.98 -22.19 -8.43
C MET A 354 -2.91 -22.52 -9.49
N ARG A 355 -2.99 -23.68 -10.14
CA ARG A 355 -2.12 -24.02 -11.26
C ARG A 355 -2.45 -23.18 -12.48
N ASP A 356 -3.73 -23.01 -12.82
CA ASP A 356 -4.19 -22.14 -13.91
C ASP A 356 -3.64 -20.72 -13.74
N THR A 357 -3.64 -20.21 -12.50
CA THR A 357 -3.11 -18.88 -12.15
C THR A 357 -1.61 -18.79 -12.45
N VAL A 358 -0.83 -19.81 -12.12
CA VAL A 358 0.62 -19.81 -12.39
C VAL A 358 0.91 -19.98 -13.88
N GLU A 359 0.17 -20.84 -14.57
CA GLU A 359 0.35 -21.03 -16.01
C GLU A 359 -0.09 -19.80 -16.80
N LEU A 360 -1.16 -19.09 -16.38
CA LEU A 360 -1.50 -17.79 -16.98
C LEU A 360 -0.35 -16.80 -16.85
N ALA A 361 0.27 -16.67 -15.67
CA ALA A 361 1.42 -15.78 -15.48
C ALA A 361 2.59 -16.13 -16.43
N VAL A 362 2.78 -17.42 -16.72
CA VAL A 362 3.79 -17.89 -17.69
C VAL A 362 3.35 -17.60 -19.13
N GLU A 363 2.09 -17.84 -19.47
CA GLU A 363 1.51 -17.66 -20.80
C GLU A 363 1.56 -16.20 -21.27
N ILE A 364 1.13 -15.27 -20.40
CA ILE A 364 1.15 -13.82 -20.71
C ILE A 364 2.56 -13.21 -20.72
N ASP A 365 3.56 -14.04 -20.48
CA ASP A 365 4.97 -13.68 -20.45
C ASP A 365 5.29 -12.45 -19.60
N ALA A 366 4.65 -12.34 -18.43
CA ALA A 366 4.85 -11.23 -17.53
C ALA A 366 6.34 -11.00 -17.24
N ASP A 367 6.78 -9.73 -17.24
CA ASP A 367 8.17 -9.37 -16.90
C ASP A 367 8.45 -9.60 -15.43
N TYR A 368 7.44 -9.41 -14.58
CA TYR A 368 7.46 -9.74 -13.16
C TYR A 368 6.14 -10.35 -12.72
N ALA A 369 6.19 -11.29 -11.82
CA ALA A 369 5.02 -11.87 -11.17
C ALA A 369 5.19 -11.91 -9.66
N SER A 370 4.18 -11.43 -8.94
CA SER A 370 4.11 -11.56 -7.48
C SER A 370 2.96 -12.53 -7.15
N PHE A 371 3.28 -13.62 -6.47
CA PHE A 371 2.30 -14.56 -5.98
C PHE A 371 2.14 -14.33 -4.48
N GLN A 372 0.97 -13.89 -4.05
CA GLN A 372 0.66 -13.57 -2.67
C GLN A 372 -0.25 -14.64 -2.08
N LEU A 373 -0.22 -14.82 -0.78
CA LEU A 373 -1.20 -15.63 -0.07
C LEU A 373 -2.36 -14.76 0.36
N LEU A 374 -3.58 -15.25 0.15
CA LEU A 374 -4.75 -14.53 0.61
C LEU A 374 -4.68 -14.33 2.13
N THR A 375 -4.90 -13.08 2.52
CA THR A 375 -5.01 -12.67 3.92
C THR A 375 -6.35 -11.97 4.09
N PRO A 376 -7.34 -12.58 4.77
CA PRO A 376 -8.59 -11.90 5.08
C PRO A 376 -8.32 -10.75 6.07
N TYR A 377 -8.41 -9.52 5.61
CA TYR A 377 -8.21 -8.35 6.45
C TYR A 377 -9.49 -7.96 7.18
N PRO A 378 -9.43 -7.62 8.49
CA PRO A 378 -10.57 -7.13 9.23
C PRO A 378 -11.28 -5.95 8.54
N GLY A 379 -12.62 -5.98 8.51
CA GLY A 379 -13.45 -4.96 7.87
C GLY A 379 -13.68 -5.17 6.37
N THR A 380 -13.15 -6.25 5.76
CA THR A 380 -13.51 -6.65 4.40
C THR A 380 -14.70 -7.63 4.42
N GLU A 381 -15.46 -7.70 3.33
CA GLU A 381 -16.54 -8.67 3.18
C GLU A 381 -16.02 -10.12 3.34
N LEU A 382 -14.83 -10.38 2.80
CA LEU A 382 -14.19 -11.68 2.98
C LEU A 382 -13.89 -12.00 4.45
N TRP A 383 -13.53 -11.01 5.27
CA TRP A 383 -13.31 -11.22 6.70
C TRP A 383 -14.59 -11.70 7.40
N ASP A 384 -15.73 -11.07 7.07
CA ASP A 384 -17.03 -11.40 7.65
C ASP A 384 -17.48 -12.83 7.27
N ASP A 385 -17.12 -13.28 6.07
CA ASP A 385 -17.42 -14.61 5.53
C ASP A 385 -16.32 -15.65 5.77
N ALA A 386 -15.18 -15.27 6.33
CA ALA A 386 -13.96 -16.09 6.32
C ALA A 386 -14.11 -17.45 7.02
N GLU A 387 -14.89 -17.54 8.10
CA GLU A 387 -15.15 -18.81 8.82
C GLU A 387 -16.06 -19.75 8.01
N ARG A 388 -16.95 -19.21 7.22
CA ARG A 388 -17.79 -20.00 6.29
C ARG A 388 -17.02 -20.51 5.10
N LEU A 389 -16.06 -19.72 4.61
CA LEU A 389 -15.32 -19.99 3.37
C LEU A 389 -14.02 -20.74 3.60
N GLY A 390 -13.55 -20.86 4.83
CA GLY A 390 -12.29 -21.50 5.16
C GLY A 390 -12.00 -21.54 6.64
N THR A 391 -10.72 -21.72 6.97
CA THR A 391 -10.25 -21.85 8.36
C THR A 391 -9.12 -20.88 8.64
N PHE A 392 -9.23 -20.10 9.72
CA PHE A 392 -8.11 -19.32 10.23
C PHE A 392 -7.04 -20.21 10.86
N LEU A 393 -5.81 -20.04 10.41
CA LEU A 393 -4.62 -20.65 11.03
C LEU A 393 -4.06 -19.76 12.15
N SER A 394 -4.29 -18.45 12.02
CA SER A 394 -3.91 -17.46 13.03
C SER A 394 -4.80 -16.23 12.90
N ARG A 395 -5.15 -15.65 14.06
CA ARG A 395 -5.80 -14.33 14.15
C ARG A 395 -4.86 -13.25 14.70
N ASP A 396 -3.60 -13.62 14.92
CA ASP A 396 -2.56 -12.69 15.32
C ASP A 396 -2.24 -11.76 14.14
N LEU A 397 -2.58 -10.48 14.28
CA LEU A 397 -2.41 -9.47 13.24
C LEU A 397 -0.95 -9.22 12.86
N ASP A 398 0.02 -9.49 13.72
CA ASP A 398 1.45 -9.39 13.41
C ASP A 398 1.88 -10.38 12.31
N ARG A 399 1.10 -11.43 12.10
CA ARG A 399 1.31 -12.43 11.05
C ARG A 399 0.60 -12.09 9.74
N TYR A 400 -0.20 -11.00 9.68
CA TYR A 400 -1.02 -10.63 8.52
C TYR A 400 -0.17 -9.95 7.44
N THR A 401 0.81 -10.70 6.98
CA THR A 401 1.59 -10.37 5.79
C THR A 401 1.15 -11.29 4.65
N ILE A 402 1.23 -10.79 3.44
CA ILE A 402 0.88 -11.54 2.21
C ILE A 402 1.77 -12.77 1.94
N TRP A 403 2.74 -13.02 2.81
CA TRP A 403 3.73 -14.11 2.72
C TRP A 403 3.46 -15.27 3.68
N ASN A 404 2.63 -15.05 4.69
CA ASN A 404 2.28 -16.04 5.70
C ASN A 404 0.89 -16.60 5.45
N PRO A 405 0.69 -17.93 5.47
CA PRO A 405 -0.64 -18.50 5.43
C PRO A 405 -1.31 -18.29 6.81
N VAL A 406 -2.19 -17.31 6.91
CA VAL A 406 -3.00 -17.05 8.13
C VAL A 406 -4.40 -17.61 8.00
N TRP A 407 -4.80 -17.97 6.79
CA TRP A 407 -6.10 -18.53 6.48
C TRP A 407 -5.99 -19.50 5.29
N VAL A 408 -6.89 -20.50 5.23
CA VAL A 408 -6.94 -21.52 4.17
C VAL A 408 -8.38 -21.69 3.72
N PRO A 409 -8.69 -21.64 2.40
CA PRO A 409 -10.03 -21.89 1.91
C PRO A 409 -10.44 -23.35 2.11
N ASN A 410 -11.74 -23.60 2.18
CA ASN A 410 -12.28 -24.95 2.27
C ASN A 410 -11.74 -25.85 1.12
N GLY A 411 -11.43 -27.09 1.44
CA GLY A 411 -10.88 -28.06 0.48
C GLY A 411 -9.37 -28.05 0.32
N LEU A 412 -8.65 -27.08 0.93
CA LEU A 412 -7.20 -27.02 0.95
C LEU A 412 -6.63 -27.16 2.36
N THR A 413 -5.36 -27.56 2.43
CA THR A 413 -4.58 -27.55 3.67
C THR A 413 -3.49 -26.47 3.61
N ALA A 414 -3.03 -26.00 4.78
CA ALA A 414 -1.92 -25.05 4.89
C ALA A 414 -0.64 -25.55 4.19
N ALA A 415 -0.38 -26.85 4.26
CA ALA A 415 0.77 -27.48 3.60
C ALA A 415 0.66 -27.42 2.07
N GLN A 416 -0.55 -27.69 1.53
CA GLN A 416 -0.81 -27.59 0.09
C GLN A 416 -0.66 -26.15 -0.41
N LEU A 417 -1.26 -25.18 0.29
CA LEU A 417 -1.16 -23.76 -0.04
C LEU A 417 0.28 -23.26 -0.01
N SER A 418 1.03 -23.56 1.06
CA SER A 418 2.45 -23.19 1.19
C SER A 418 3.32 -23.83 0.10
N ARG A 419 3.02 -25.08 -0.29
CA ARG A 419 3.73 -25.77 -1.37
C ARG A 419 3.42 -25.14 -2.72
N ALA A 420 2.15 -24.84 -2.99
CA ALA A 420 1.71 -24.15 -4.21
C ALA A 420 2.41 -22.79 -4.33
N HIS A 421 2.44 -22.00 -3.27
CA HIS A 421 3.11 -20.71 -3.21
C HIS A 421 4.62 -20.79 -3.53
N ARG A 422 5.35 -21.74 -2.92
CA ARG A 422 6.77 -21.92 -3.26
C ARG A 422 6.98 -22.40 -4.69
N ARG A 423 6.10 -23.27 -5.18
CA ARG A 423 6.18 -23.82 -6.55
C ARG A 423 5.89 -22.75 -7.61
N SER A 424 4.97 -21.78 -7.34
CA SER A 424 4.63 -20.72 -8.29
C SER A 424 5.84 -19.83 -8.62
N TYR A 425 6.60 -19.38 -7.62
CA TYR A 425 7.82 -18.62 -7.85
C TYR A 425 8.87 -19.41 -8.62
N ARG A 426 9.09 -20.68 -8.27
CA ARG A 426 10.04 -21.54 -8.98
C ARG A 426 9.61 -21.78 -10.42
N ARG A 427 8.33 -22.09 -10.64
CA ARG A 427 7.76 -22.31 -11.98
C ARG A 427 7.88 -21.09 -12.87
N PHE A 428 7.65 -19.91 -12.32
CA PHE A 428 7.70 -18.67 -13.07
C PHE A 428 9.15 -18.20 -13.32
N TYR A 429 9.97 -18.07 -12.29
CA TYR A 429 11.25 -17.39 -12.37
C TYR A 429 12.43 -18.26 -12.83
N LEU A 430 12.34 -19.59 -12.67
CA LEU A 430 13.41 -20.51 -13.08
C LEU A 430 13.26 -21.04 -14.50
N ARG A 431 12.38 -20.45 -15.32
CA ARG A 431 12.27 -20.79 -16.75
C ARG A 431 13.53 -20.38 -17.49
N PRO A 432 14.17 -21.26 -18.29
CA PRO A 432 15.40 -20.91 -19.01
C PRO A 432 15.23 -19.66 -19.89
N GLY A 433 14.11 -19.58 -20.64
CA GLY A 433 13.79 -18.42 -21.49
C GLY A 433 13.67 -17.11 -20.71
N TYR A 434 13.04 -17.15 -19.52
CA TYR A 434 12.94 -15.99 -18.63
C TYR A 434 14.33 -15.53 -18.15
N VAL A 435 15.14 -16.46 -17.63
CA VAL A 435 16.49 -16.17 -17.15
C VAL A 435 17.35 -15.55 -18.26
N LEU A 436 17.34 -16.15 -19.46
CA LEU A 436 18.08 -15.64 -20.61
C LEU A 436 17.63 -14.23 -21.02
N ARG A 437 16.32 -13.98 -21.05
CA ARG A 437 15.76 -12.66 -21.34
C ARG A 437 16.21 -11.62 -20.32
N ARG A 438 16.15 -11.94 -19.02
CA ARG A 438 16.57 -11.03 -17.94
C ARG A 438 18.08 -10.74 -17.99
N LEU A 439 18.91 -11.71 -18.33
CA LEU A 439 20.35 -11.50 -18.53
C LEU A 439 20.61 -10.58 -19.72
N ARG A 440 19.90 -10.75 -20.84
CA ARG A 440 20.03 -9.87 -22.02
C ARG A 440 19.52 -8.45 -21.79
N ALA A 441 18.60 -8.26 -20.82
CA ALA A 441 18.05 -6.95 -20.47
C ALA A 441 18.96 -6.12 -19.56
N VAL A 442 20.06 -6.70 -19.03
CA VAL A 442 21.05 -5.97 -18.22
C VAL A 442 21.84 -5.03 -19.12
N ARG A 443 21.67 -3.73 -18.93
CA ARG A 443 22.36 -2.67 -19.68
C ARG A 443 23.24 -1.78 -18.80
N SER A 444 23.12 -1.90 -17.48
CA SER A 444 23.84 -1.07 -16.51
C SER A 444 24.24 -1.87 -15.27
N ILE A 445 25.19 -1.34 -14.49
CA ILE A 445 25.57 -1.89 -13.17
C ILE A 445 24.35 -1.83 -12.22
N GLU A 446 23.50 -0.82 -12.34
CA GLU A 446 22.27 -0.69 -11.55
C GLU A 446 21.28 -1.81 -11.88
N ASP A 447 21.09 -2.13 -13.18
CA ASP A 447 20.28 -3.28 -13.60
C ASP A 447 20.81 -4.60 -13.06
N LEU A 448 22.13 -4.77 -13.09
CA LEU A 448 22.76 -5.99 -12.55
C LEU A 448 22.50 -6.11 -11.05
N LYS A 449 22.73 -5.05 -10.27
CA LYS A 449 22.46 -5.02 -8.82
C LYS A 449 21.01 -5.30 -8.53
N ARG A 450 20.07 -4.71 -9.28
CA ARG A 450 18.63 -4.92 -9.16
C ARG A 450 18.25 -6.37 -9.43
N ASN A 451 18.73 -6.97 -10.51
CA ASN A 451 18.46 -8.37 -10.86
C ASN A 451 19.07 -9.33 -9.84
N LEU A 452 20.27 -9.06 -9.30
CA LEU A 452 20.89 -9.87 -8.25
C LEU A 452 20.09 -9.82 -6.93
N ARG A 453 19.56 -8.65 -6.53
CA ARG A 453 18.66 -8.53 -5.37
C ARG A 453 17.39 -9.39 -5.55
N GLY A 454 16.77 -9.31 -6.72
CA GLY A 454 15.61 -10.14 -7.05
C GLY A 454 15.92 -11.63 -7.03
N ALA A 455 17.01 -12.05 -7.68
CA ALA A 455 17.45 -13.45 -7.72
C ALA A 455 17.77 -14.01 -6.33
N LYS A 456 18.43 -13.24 -5.46
CA LYS A 456 18.72 -13.65 -4.07
C LYS A 456 17.45 -13.95 -3.28
N SER A 457 16.40 -13.16 -3.46
CA SER A 457 15.08 -13.41 -2.84
C SER A 457 14.45 -14.69 -3.35
N ILE A 458 14.46 -14.93 -4.67
CA ILE A 458 13.87 -16.12 -5.27
C ILE A 458 14.63 -17.39 -4.87
N LEU A 459 15.95 -17.34 -4.85
CA LEU A 459 16.81 -18.47 -4.44
C LEU A 459 16.71 -18.75 -2.94
N GLY A 460 16.48 -17.73 -2.11
CA GLY A 460 16.15 -17.90 -0.68
C GLY A 460 14.87 -18.71 -0.44
N LEU A 461 13.97 -18.79 -1.43
CA LEU A 461 12.77 -19.64 -1.43
C LEU A 461 13.08 -21.15 -1.44
N GLY A 462 14.28 -21.55 -1.81
CA GLY A 462 14.70 -22.95 -1.88
C GLY A 462 15.29 -23.52 -0.59
N ARG A 463 15.50 -22.71 0.45
CA ARG A 463 16.18 -23.07 1.71
C ARG A 463 15.24 -23.09 2.91
N GLY A 464 14.00 -23.52 2.72
CA GLY A 464 13.03 -23.69 3.79
C GLY A 464 12.34 -25.05 3.75
#